data_2c9fd846142bbe59685ca68c7e89142f
#
_entry.id   2c9fd846142bbe59685ca68c7e89142f
#
_cell.length_a   1.000
_cell.length_b   1.000
_cell.length_c   1.000
_cell.angle_alpha   90.00
_cell.angle_beta   90.00
_cell.angle_gamma   90.00
#
_symmetry.space_group_name_H-M   'P 1'
#
loop_
_entity.id
_entity.type
_entity.pdbx_description
1 polymer ?
#
loop_
_entity_poly.entity_id
_entity_poly.type
_entity_poly.pdbx_seq_one_letter_code
_entity_poly.pdbx_strand_id
1 'polypeptide(L)'
;MGSKKREAGLPQHRSIDVGDATLECTLCGSGAPVVLLANAGCSTGYFDQLARTLVTGGFQTISINMRGVGGSRGSLDGATLQDLAGDVAGVIKAIGCGPAHLVGHAFGNRIARCLAVDQPPLVRTVTLLAAGGLITPPTGPIGTHFRNATQAKMNGSDCVTVLGARWLSPASDPKILAHVECWPAVFIAHLATSRNVPLEYWWSAGTAPLLVIQGLDDEAAPPGNGHALREQLGERVRLVDLPRAGHFLLLEQPEAVARAVSEFLGADKVPG
;
A
#
# COMPACT_ATOMS: atom_id res chain seq x y z
N MET A 1 26.27 -29.22 -2.25
CA MET A 1 26.50 -27.98 -1.53
C MET A 1 25.15 -27.50 -1.00
N GLY A 2 24.91 -27.63 0.31
CA GLY A 2 23.61 -27.32 0.93
C GLY A 2 23.37 -25.82 0.96
N SER A 3 22.28 -25.39 0.32
CA SER A 3 21.73 -24.05 0.47
C SER A 3 21.37 -23.83 1.95
N LYS A 4 22.16 -23.04 2.68
CA LYS A 4 21.77 -22.52 4.00
C LYS A 4 20.49 -21.68 3.77
N LYS A 5 19.32 -22.20 4.18
CA LYS A 5 18.14 -21.38 4.38
C LYS A 5 18.56 -20.25 5.31
N ARG A 6 18.58 -19.01 4.82
CA ARG A 6 18.76 -17.82 5.66
C ARG A 6 17.57 -17.79 6.60
N GLU A 7 17.81 -17.91 7.90
CA GLU A 7 16.78 -17.69 8.91
C GLU A 7 16.24 -16.27 8.69
N ALA A 8 14.92 -16.20 8.45
CA ALA A 8 14.25 -14.93 8.42
C ALA A 8 14.41 -14.29 9.81
N GLY A 9 15.14 -13.18 9.89
CA GLY A 9 15.32 -12.47 11.16
C GLY A 9 13.97 -12.11 11.77
N LEU A 10 13.87 -12.10 13.10
CA LEU A 10 12.67 -11.68 13.81
C LEU A 10 12.28 -10.26 13.40
N PRO A 11 10.99 -9.93 13.32
CA PRO A 11 10.52 -8.58 13.05
C PRO A 11 11.09 -7.60 14.08
N GLN A 12 11.60 -6.46 13.61
CA GLN A 12 12.09 -5.37 14.45
C GLN A 12 11.08 -4.23 14.38
N HIS A 13 10.45 -3.92 15.51
CA HIS A 13 9.59 -2.75 15.63
C HIS A 13 10.43 -1.53 15.97
N ARG A 14 10.23 -0.44 15.24
CA ARG A 14 10.93 0.83 15.41
C ARG A 14 9.96 1.99 15.34
N SER A 15 10.20 3.02 16.13
CA SER A 15 9.63 4.35 15.97
C SER A 15 10.69 5.23 15.32
N ILE A 16 10.37 5.83 14.18
CA ILE A 16 11.31 6.62 13.37
C ILE A 16 10.78 8.04 13.26
N ASP A 17 11.58 8.99 13.72
CA ASP A 17 11.28 10.42 13.61
C ASP A 17 11.59 10.92 12.19
N VAL A 18 10.61 11.62 11.57
CA VAL A 18 10.68 12.09 10.18
C VAL A 18 10.26 13.57 10.08
N GLY A 19 10.84 14.41 10.92
CA GLY A 19 10.49 15.82 11.02
C GLY A 19 9.41 16.06 12.07
N ASP A 20 8.19 16.42 11.67
CA ASP A 20 7.05 16.67 12.57
C ASP A 20 6.21 15.44 12.88
N ALA A 21 6.65 14.26 12.43
CA ALA A 21 5.99 13.00 12.68
C ALA A 21 6.96 11.93 13.21
N THR A 22 6.41 10.98 13.96
CA THR A 22 7.08 9.75 14.39
C THR A 22 6.30 8.57 13.84
N LEU A 23 6.93 7.73 13.02
CA LEU A 23 6.26 6.61 12.37
C LEU A 23 6.66 5.28 12.97
N GLU A 24 5.65 4.47 13.26
CA GLU A 24 5.82 3.07 13.65
C GLU A 24 6.13 2.23 12.43
N CYS A 25 7.26 1.54 12.47
CA CYS A 25 7.76 0.72 11.38
C CYS A 25 8.07 -0.69 11.85
N THR A 26 7.78 -1.69 11.03
CA THR A 26 8.19 -3.08 11.25
C THR A 26 9.15 -3.49 10.13
N LEU A 27 10.40 -3.79 10.51
CA LEU A 27 11.45 -4.23 9.60
C LEU A 27 11.64 -5.74 9.73
N CYS A 28 11.73 -6.45 8.60
CA CYS A 28 11.96 -7.89 8.60
C CYS A 28 12.84 -8.30 7.41
N GLY A 29 13.74 -9.27 7.64
CA GLY A 29 14.61 -9.79 6.59
C GLY A 29 15.82 -8.90 6.28
N SER A 30 16.46 -9.20 5.16
CA SER A 30 17.65 -8.49 4.65
C SER A 30 17.67 -8.58 3.12
N GLY A 31 18.36 -7.64 2.46
CA GLY A 31 18.45 -7.57 0.99
C GLY A 31 17.83 -6.31 0.44
N ALA A 32 17.38 -6.34 -0.81
CA ALA A 32 16.77 -5.17 -1.44
C ALA A 32 15.52 -4.72 -0.66
N PRO A 33 15.41 -3.41 -0.32
CA PRO A 33 14.33 -2.92 0.52
C PRO A 33 13.00 -2.84 -0.23
N VAL A 34 11.94 -3.29 0.45
CA VAL A 34 10.54 -3.21 -0.01
C VAL A 34 9.72 -2.50 1.05
N VAL A 35 9.24 -1.31 0.75
CA VAL A 35 8.36 -0.53 1.62
C VAL A 35 6.91 -0.92 1.37
N LEU A 36 6.16 -1.23 2.42
CA LEU A 36 4.76 -1.63 2.38
C LEU A 36 3.89 -0.53 2.99
N LEU A 37 2.92 -0.04 2.20
CA LEU A 37 2.04 1.09 2.54
C LEU A 37 0.58 0.66 2.48
N ALA A 38 -0.11 0.74 3.60
CA ALA A 38 -1.49 0.29 3.75
C ALA A 38 -2.52 1.26 3.15
N ASN A 39 -3.78 0.80 3.10
CA ASN A 39 -4.92 1.65 2.78
C ASN A 39 -5.10 2.76 3.84
N ALA A 40 -5.86 3.80 3.49
CA ALA A 40 -6.17 4.91 4.39
C ALA A 40 -6.66 4.40 5.75
N GLY A 41 -6.11 4.96 6.82
CA GLY A 41 -6.48 4.64 8.19
C GLY A 41 -6.28 3.19 8.61
N CYS A 42 -5.64 2.34 7.83
CA CYS A 42 -5.39 0.95 8.16
C CYS A 42 -3.94 0.71 8.61
N SER A 43 -3.75 -0.22 9.56
CA SER A 43 -2.41 -0.72 9.90
C SER A 43 -1.86 -1.62 8.79
N THR A 44 -0.53 -1.80 8.77
CA THR A 44 0.13 -2.67 7.79
C THR A 44 0.05 -4.17 8.13
N GLY A 45 -0.59 -4.56 9.24
CA GLY A 45 -0.65 -5.96 9.68
C GLY A 45 -1.19 -6.94 8.64
N TYR A 46 -2.14 -6.51 7.82
CA TYR A 46 -2.70 -7.36 6.76
C TYR A 46 -1.74 -7.62 5.56
N PHE A 47 -0.57 -7.00 5.55
CA PHE A 47 0.53 -7.34 4.61
C PHE A 47 1.40 -8.52 5.09
N ASP A 48 1.21 -9.04 6.29
CA ASP A 48 2.11 -10.01 6.91
C ASP A 48 2.43 -11.23 6.05
N GLN A 49 1.43 -11.76 5.32
CA GLN A 49 1.66 -12.90 4.43
C GLN A 49 2.56 -12.51 3.25
N LEU A 50 2.31 -11.38 2.61
CA LEU A 50 3.16 -10.86 1.54
C LEU A 50 4.57 -10.57 2.05
N ALA A 51 4.69 -9.91 3.22
CA ALA A 51 5.97 -9.59 3.84
C ALA A 51 6.80 -10.85 4.09
N ARG A 52 6.21 -11.90 4.68
CA ARG A 52 6.90 -13.19 4.89
C ARG A 52 7.38 -13.81 3.58
N THR A 53 6.56 -13.78 2.53
CA THR A 53 6.93 -14.30 1.21
C THR A 53 8.11 -13.54 0.62
N LEU A 54 8.11 -12.21 0.70
CA LEU A 54 9.19 -11.37 0.21
C LEU A 54 10.50 -11.60 1.00
N VAL A 55 10.41 -11.71 2.34
CA VAL A 55 11.57 -12.02 3.19
C VAL A 55 12.18 -13.38 2.82
N THR A 56 11.33 -14.39 2.60
CA THR A 56 11.78 -15.71 2.13
C THR A 56 12.43 -15.62 0.75
N GLY A 57 11.97 -14.70 -0.09
CA GLY A 57 12.55 -14.37 -1.41
C GLY A 57 13.85 -13.55 -1.34
N GLY A 58 14.36 -13.22 -0.14
CA GLY A 58 15.61 -12.50 0.07
C GLY A 58 15.49 -10.98 -0.08
N PHE A 59 14.32 -10.43 0.24
CA PHE A 59 14.09 -8.99 0.37
C PHE A 59 14.07 -8.58 1.84
N GLN A 60 14.34 -7.30 2.10
CA GLN A 60 14.01 -6.66 3.37
C GLN A 60 12.66 -5.97 3.25
N THR A 61 11.69 -6.27 4.11
CA THR A 61 10.42 -5.55 4.16
C THR A 61 10.44 -4.47 5.24
N ILE A 62 9.82 -3.33 4.93
CA ILE A 62 9.66 -2.17 5.80
C ILE A 62 8.19 -1.78 5.74
N SER A 63 7.40 -2.28 6.69
CA SER A 63 6.00 -1.94 6.84
C SER A 63 5.89 -0.63 7.62
N ILE A 64 5.23 0.39 7.05
CA ILE A 64 5.11 1.72 7.66
C ILE A 64 3.65 2.01 7.97
N ASN A 65 3.33 2.18 9.24
CA ASN A 65 2.07 2.75 9.67
C ASN A 65 2.12 4.27 9.50
N MET A 66 1.19 4.82 8.71
CA MET A 66 1.15 6.27 8.45
C MET A 66 0.65 7.04 9.66
N ARG A 67 0.81 8.38 9.69
CA ARG A 67 0.35 9.28 10.77
C ARG A 67 -1.05 8.91 11.26
N GLY A 68 -1.22 8.79 12.58
CA GLY A 68 -2.50 8.46 13.23
C GLY A 68 -2.86 6.98 13.29
N VAL A 69 -2.07 6.09 12.65
CA VAL A 69 -2.29 4.65 12.66
C VAL A 69 -1.37 3.98 13.66
N GLY A 70 -1.91 3.10 14.50
CA GLY A 70 -1.15 2.34 15.50
C GLY A 70 -0.36 3.25 16.44
N GLY A 71 0.95 3.02 16.53
CA GLY A 71 1.91 3.82 17.30
C GLY A 71 2.35 5.12 16.65
N SER A 72 2.00 5.37 15.37
CA SER A 72 2.44 6.56 14.63
C SER A 72 1.78 7.83 15.10
N ARG A 73 2.55 8.92 15.14
CA ARG A 73 2.14 10.25 15.58
C ARG A 73 2.49 11.29 14.53
N GLY A 74 1.78 12.40 14.52
CA GLY A 74 1.95 13.54 13.62
C GLY A 74 0.59 14.14 13.26
N SER A 75 0.53 15.45 13.03
CA SER A 75 -0.71 16.11 12.63
C SER A 75 -1.11 15.71 11.21
N LEU A 76 -2.42 15.55 11.01
CA LEU A 76 -3.04 15.43 9.69
C LEU A 76 -3.80 16.70 9.30
N ASP A 77 -3.88 17.69 10.21
CA ASP A 77 -4.48 18.98 9.92
C ASP A 77 -3.64 19.77 8.90
N GLY A 78 -4.24 20.05 7.76
CA GLY A 78 -3.56 20.74 6.66
C GLY A 78 -2.52 19.92 5.93
N ALA A 79 -2.25 18.67 6.35
CA ALA A 79 -1.31 17.79 5.68
C ALA A 79 -1.77 17.47 4.25
N THR A 80 -0.79 17.35 3.36
CA THR A 80 -0.95 17.00 1.94
C THR A 80 -0.47 15.58 1.65
N LEU A 81 -0.76 15.10 0.46
CA LEU A 81 -0.22 13.82 -0.01
C LEU A 81 1.32 13.85 -0.09
N GLN A 82 1.90 15.02 -0.42
CA GLN A 82 3.34 15.23 -0.47
C GLN A 82 3.97 15.13 0.93
N ASP A 83 3.29 15.61 1.99
CA ASP A 83 3.79 15.47 3.35
C ASP A 83 3.86 14.00 3.75
N LEU A 84 2.82 13.21 3.43
CA LEU A 84 2.83 11.77 3.69
C LEU A 84 3.89 11.02 2.85
N ALA A 85 4.12 11.45 1.61
CA ALA A 85 5.20 10.92 0.77
C ALA A 85 6.58 11.30 1.35
N GLY A 86 6.71 12.54 1.87
CA GLY A 86 7.89 13.02 2.58
C GLY A 86 8.22 12.21 3.83
N ASP A 87 7.21 11.80 4.58
CA ASP A 87 7.36 10.90 5.73
C ASP A 87 7.99 9.56 5.33
N VAL A 88 7.47 8.94 4.28
CA VAL A 88 8.02 7.67 3.75
C VAL A 88 9.47 7.87 3.29
N ALA A 89 9.76 8.97 2.61
CA ALA A 89 11.12 9.33 2.22
C ALA A 89 12.04 9.49 3.44
N GLY A 90 11.54 10.12 4.51
CA GLY A 90 12.24 10.27 5.78
C GLY A 90 12.60 8.93 6.40
N VAL A 91 11.66 7.97 6.43
CA VAL A 91 11.92 6.60 6.90
C VAL A 91 12.99 5.91 6.06
N ILE A 92 12.91 5.96 4.72
CA ILE A 92 13.90 5.34 3.82
C ILE A 92 15.31 5.90 4.10
N LYS A 93 15.42 7.23 4.25
CA LYS A 93 16.68 7.91 4.55
C LYS A 93 17.22 7.56 5.95
N ALA A 94 16.35 7.57 6.96
CA ALA A 94 16.74 7.26 8.34
C ALA A 94 17.24 5.81 8.51
N ILE A 95 16.67 4.87 7.75
CA ILE A 95 17.13 3.48 7.71
C ILE A 95 18.38 3.32 6.83
N GLY A 96 18.63 4.22 5.90
CA GLY A 96 19.73 4.15 4.93
C GLY A 96 19.55 3.05 3.88
N CYS A 97 18.33 2.83 3.43
CA CYS A 97 17.95 1.66 2.61
C CYS A 97 17.48 1.98 1.18
N GLY A 98 17.67 3.19 0.68
CA GLY A 98 17.26 3.55 -0.69
C GLY A 98 18.28 3.16 -1.77
N PRO A 99 17.86 3.07 -3.06
CA PRO A 99 16.48 3.13 -3.53
C PRO A 99 15.67 1.87 -3.19
N ALA A 100 14.40 2.08 -2.82
CA ALA A 100 13.49 1.03 -2.38
C ALA A 100 12.42 0.68 -3.43
N HIS A 101 11.95 -0.55 -3.42
CA HIS A 101 10.69 -0.93 -4.06
C HIS A 101 9.53 -0.47 -3.17
N LEU A 102 8.51 0.14 -3.75
CA LEU A 102 7.32 0.56 -3.03
C LEU A 102 6.15 -0.36 -3.39
N VAL A 103 5.44 -0.86 -2.40
CA VAL A 103 4.20 -1.63 -2.57
C VAL A 103 3.11 -0.92 -1.79
N GLY A 104 2.18 -0.29 -2.51
CA GLY A 104 1.07 0.43 -1.91
C GLY A 104 -0.27 -0.27 -2.18
N HIS A 105 -1.15 -0.32 -1.18
CA HIS A 105 -2.53 -0.76 -1.33
C HIS A 105 -3.48 0.45 -1.25
N ALA A 106 -4.35 0.59 -2.24
CA ALA A 106 -5.39 1.60 -2.28
C ALA A 106 -4.84 3.03 -2.04
N PHE A 107 -5.06 3.63 -0.88
CA PHE A 107 -4.50 4.94 -0.55
C PHE A 107 -2.96 4.91 -0.48
N GLY A 108 -2.37 3.83 0.03
CA GLY A 108 -0.91 3.66 0.07
C GLY A 108 -0.25 3.74 -1.31
N ASN A 109 -0.98 3.35 -2.38
CA ASN A 109 -0.45 3.50 -3.73
C ASN A 109 -0.43 4.97 -4.22
N ARG A 110 -1.29 5.86 -3.67
CA ARG A 110 -1.20 7.31 -3.96
C ARG A 110 0.07 7.90 -3.34
N ILE A 111 0.36 7.53 -2.08
CA ILE A 111 1.60 7.94 -1.40
C ILE A 111 2.82 7.46 -2.17
N ALA A 112 2.85 6.18 -2.55
CA ALA A 112 3.95 5.59 -3.31
C ALA A 112 4.18 6.29 -4.66
N ARG A 113 3.11 6.61 -5.39
CA ARG A 113 3.18 7.35 -6.67
C ARG A 113 3.66 8.78 -6.47
N CYS A 114 3.18 9.47 -5.42
CA CYS A 114 3.62 10.81 -5.08
C CYS A 114 5.12 10.82 -4.74
N LEU A 115 5.58 9.89 -3.90
CA LEU A 115 7.01 9.75 -3.58
C LEU A 115 7.88 9.52 -4.82
N ALA A 116 7.40 8.70 -5.77
CA ALA A 116 8.13 8.43 -7.00
C ALA A 116 8.26 9.66 -7.91
N VAL A 117 7.32 10.61 -7.80
CA VAL A 117 7.41 11.92 -8.48
C VAL A 117 8.34 12.86 -7.74
N ASP A 118 8.19 12.98 -6.41
CA ASP A 118 8.89 13.98 -5.60
C ASP A 118 10.36 13.63 -5.39
N GLN A 119 10.68 12.36 -5.21
CA GLN A 119 12.04 11.89 -4.89
C GLN A 119 12.41 10.61 -5.68
N PRO A 120 12.48 10.69 -7.03
CA PRO A 120 12.78 9.54 -7.89
C PRO A 120 14.02 8.73 -7.49
N PRO A 121 15.12 9.35 -6.99
CA PRO A 121 16.33 8.60 -6.58
C PRO A 121 16.10 7.64 -5.40
N LEU A 122 15.01 7.80 -4.64
CA LEU A 122 14.67 6.90 -3.53
C LEU A 122 13.81 5.73 -3.96
N VAL A 123 13.31 5.71 -5.21
CA VAL A 123 12.32 4.74 -5.68
C VAL A 123 12.89 3.90 -6.82
N ARG A 124 12.87 2.59 -6.65
CA ARG A 124 13.29 1.63 -7.66
C ARG A 124 12.14 1.22 -8.57
N THR A 125 11.05 0.76 -7.97
CA THR A 125 9.80 0.39 -8.67
C THR A 125 8.59 0.71 -7.80
N VAL A 126 7.41 0.79 -8.39
CA VAL A 126 6.15 0.98 -7.65
C VAL A 126 5.16 -0.13 -8.02
N THR A 127 4.68 -0.85 -7.01
CA THR A 127 3.58 -1.82 -7.11
C THR A 127 2.30 -1.20 -6.56
N LEU A 128 1.26 -1.21 -7.37
CA LEU A 128 -0.05 -0.66 -7.07
C LEU A 128 -1.04 -1.82 -6.89
N LEU A 129 -1.45 -2.07 -5.65
CA LEU A 129 -2.51 -3.02 -5.32
C LEU A 129 -3.82 -2.26 -5.22
N ALA A 130 -4.83 -2.63 -6.02
CA ALA A 130 -6.10 -1.92 -6.13
C ALA A 130 -5.91 -0.43 -6.49
N ALA A 131 -5.32 -0.16 -7.65
CA ALA A 131 -5.05 1.19 -8.12
C ALA A 131 -6.34 1.96 -8.38
N GLY A 132 -6.48 3.13 -7.73
CA GLY A 132 -7.59 4.05 -7.93
C GLY A 132 -7.12 5.42 -8.40
N GLY A 133 -8.06 6.30 -8.71
CA GLY A 133 -7.82 7.71 -8.99
C GLY A 133 -8.61 8.28 -10.15
N LEU A 134 -8.54 7.71 -11.34
CA LEU A 134 -9.17 8.22 -12.55
C LEU A 134 -10.66 7.88 -12.62
N ILE A 135 -11.02 6.64 -12.33
CA ILE A 135 -12.40 6.15 -12.42
C ILE A 135 -13.06 6.22 -11.05
N THR A 136 -14.18 6.93 -10.99
CA THR A 136 -14.96 7.06 -9.76
C THR A 136 -15.69 5.75 -9.43
N PRO A 137 -15.67 5.31 -8.17
CA PRO A 137 -16.44 4.16 -7.72
C PRO A 137 -17.95 4.29 -8.04
N PRO A 138 -18.60 3.25 -8.56
CA PRO A 138 -20.03 3.29 -8.90
C PRO A 138 -20.92 3.46 -7.67
N THR A 139 -20.46 3.06 -6.49
CA THR A 139 -21.18 3.13 -5.21
C THR A 139 -21.13 4.51 -4.53
N GLY A 140 -20.60 5.53 -5.21
CA GLY A 140 -20.44 6.88 -4.67
C GLY A 140 -19.26 7.03 -3.72
N PRO A 141 -19.16 8.18 -3.02
CA PRO A 141 -17.98 8.46 -2.20
C PRO A 141 -17.83 7.47 -1.03
N ILE A 142 -16.77 6.69 -1.04
CA ILE A 142 -16.37 5.74 0.02
C ILE A 142 -16.35 6.43 1.39
N GLY A 143 -15.95 7.69 1.44
CA GLY A 143 -15.90 8.48 2.67
C GLY A 143 -17.23 8.61 3.42
N THR A 144 -18.39 8.38 2.78
CA THR A 144 -19.69 8.44 3.48
C THR A 144 -19.85 7.29 4.46
N HIS A 145 -19.47 6.07 4.09
CA HIS A 145 -19.54 4.91 4.98
C HIS A 145 -18.60 5.06 6.18
N PHE A 146 -17.40 5.59 5.95
CA PHE A 146 -16.45 5.85 7.03
C PHE A 146 -16.90 6.99 7.97
N ARG A 147 -17.58 8.02 7.46
CA ARG A 147 -18.18 9.05 8.33
C ARG A 147 -19.20 8.43 9.28
N ASN A 148 -20.06 7.55 8.79
CA ASN A 148 -21.05 6.87 9.62
C ASN A 148 -20.38 6.00 10.70
N ALA A 149 -19.32 5.26 10.35
CA ALA A 149 -18.54 4.46 11.30
C ALA A 149 -17.84 5.34 12.34
N THR A 150 -17.32 6.50 11.93
CA THR A 150 -16.73 7.49 12.85
C THR A 150 -17.77 8.03 13.85
N GLN A 151 -18.98 8.37 13.37
CA GLN A 151 -20.07 8.81 14.22
C GLN A 151 -20.51 7.71 15.21
N ALA A 152 -20.49 6.46 14.80
CA ALA A 152 -20.76 5.30 15.64
C ALA A 152 -19.59 4.95 16.59
N LYS A 153 -18.46 5.72 16.55
CA LYS A 153 -17.24 5.46 17.33
C LYS A 153 -16.66 4.05 17.15
N MET A 154 -16.87 3.47 15.98
CA MET A 154 -16.31 2.15 15.64
C MET A 154 -14.81 2.29 15.38
N ASN A 155 -14.02 1.36 15.89
CA ASN A 155 -12.57 1.27 15.70
C ASN A 155 -12.15 -0.20 15.54
N GLY A 156 -10.93 -0.42 15.06
CA GLY A 156 -10.35 -1.75 14.94
C GLY A 156 -11.01 -2.62 13.86
N SER A 157 -11.00 -3.92 14.07
CA SER A 157 -11.51 -4.92 13.12
C SER A 157 -13.02 -4.81 12.85
N ASP A 158 -13.80 -4.36 13.83
CA ASP A 158 -15.27 -4.24 13.69
C ASP A 158 -15.63 -3.23 12.60
N CYS A 159 -14.85 -2.14 12.49
CA CYS A 159 -15.03 -1.13 11.46
C CYS A 159 -14.91 -1.74 10.06
N VAL A 160 -13.89 -2.55 9.84
CA VAL A 160 -13.63 -3.14 8.52
C VAL A 160 -14.64 -4.23 8.18
N THR A 161 -15.07 -5.01 9.17
CA THR A 161 -16.09 -6.05 8.97
C THR A 161 -17.41 -5.44 8.48
N VAL A 162 -17.83 -4.31 9.05
CA VAL A 162 -19.06 -3.62 8.64
C VAL A 162 -18.93 -2.93 7.28
N LEU A 163 -17.74 -2.38 6.98
CA LEU A 163 -17.52 -1.60 5.75
C LEU A 163 -17.01 -2.45 4.59
N GLY A 164 -16.28 -3.51 4.92
CA GLY A 164 -15.45 -4.24 3.98
C GLY A 164 -16.19 -5.30 3.17
N ALA A 165 -17.31 -5.83 3.65
CA ALA A 165 -18.05 -6.88 2.92
C ALA A 165 -18.44 -6.45 1.49
N ARG A 166 -18.66 -5.14 1.27
CA ARG A 166 -18.96 -4.57 -0.06
C ARG A 166 -17.72 -4.42 -0.96
N TRP A 167 -16.53 -4.51 -0.37
CA TRP A 167 -15.28 -4.32 -1.10
C TRP A 167 -14.59 -5.63 -1.44
N LEU A 168 -15.14 -6.72 -0.96
CA LEU A 168 -14.68 -8.05 -1.31
C LEU A 168 -15.39 -8.55 -2.58
N SER A 169 -14.74 -9.46 -3.27
CA SER A 169 -15.41 -10.30 -4.25
C SER A 169 -16.57 -11.05 -3.60
N PRO A 170 -17.72 -11.23 -4.28
CA PRO A 170 -18.80 -12.09 -3.81
C PRO A 170 -18.37 -13.53 -3.52
N ALA A 171 -17.22 -13.95 -4.05
CA ALA A 171 -16.66 -15.28 -3.82
C ALA A 171 -15.83 -15.39 -2.53
N SER A 172 -15.56 -14.27 -1.84
CA SER A 172 -14.68 -14.22 -0.67
C SER A 172 -15.45 -14.33 0.64
N ASP A 173 -14.87 -15.01 1.65
CA ASP A 173 -15.41 -15.01 3.01
C ASP A 173 -15.08 -13.68 3.70
N PRO A 174 -16.08 -12.89 4.17
CA PRO A 174 -15.84 -11.64 4.88
C PRO A 174 -14.97 -11.77 6.14
N LYS A 175 -14.83 -12.95 6.70
CA LYS A 175 -13.96 -13.21 7.86
C LYS A 175 -12.48 -12.90 7.62
N ILE A 176 -12.02 -12.87 6.35
CA ILE A 176 -10.65 -12.47 6.02
C ILE A 176 -10.34 -11.05 6.49
N LEU A 177 -11.34 -10.19 6.66
CA LEU A 177 -11.20 -8.82 7.13
C LEU A 177 -10.95 -8.72 8.64
N ALA A 178 -11.11 -9.79 9.41
CA ALA A 178 -10.82 -9.80 10.85
C ALA A 178 -9.35 -9.46 11.18
N HIS A 179 -8.46 -9.59 10.20
CA HIS A 179 -7.04 -9.26 10.31
C HIS A 179 -6.71 -7.82 9.91
N VAL A 180 -7.71 -7.03 9.55
CA VAL A 180 -7.52 -5.62 9.13
C VAL A 180 -7.92 -4.71 10.27
N GLU A 181 -6.95 -3.99 10.82
CA GLU A 181 -7.22 -2.92 11.78
C GLU A 181 -7.34 -1.59 11.05
N CYS A 182 -8.39 -0.82 11.36
CA CYS A 182 -8.66 0.46 10.71
C CYS A 182 -9.22 1.49 11.71
N TRP A 183 -8.81 2.74 11.52
CA TRP A 183 -9.27 3.91 12.29
C TRP A 183 -10.09 4.83 11.38
N PRO A 184 -11.44 4.85 11.48
CA PRO A 184 -12.31 5.60 10.57
C PRO A 184 -12.02 7.09 10.50
N ALA A 185 -11.71 7.71 11.64
CA ALA A 185 -11.36 9.14 11.68
C ALA A 185 -10.05 9.41 10.90
N VAL A 186 -9.06 8.54 11.07
CA VAL A 186 -7.78 8.61 10.35
C VAL A 186 -7.98 8.32 8.85
N PHE A 187 -8.85 7.38 8.51
CA PHE A 187 -9.20 7.12 7.10
C PHE A 187 -9.70 8.39 6.40
N ILE A 188 -10.63 9.12 7.03
CA ILE A 188 -11.18 10.37 6.48
C ILE A 188 -10.09 11.44 6.36
N ALA A 189 -9.24 11.57 7.40
CA ALA A 189 -8.14 12.52 7.40
C ALA A 189 -7.10 12.19 6.30
N HIS A 190 -6.73 10.92 6.13
CA HIS A 190 -5.85 10.49 5.04
C HIS A 190 -6.43 10.84 3.68
N LEU A 191 -7.71 10.54 3.42
CA LEU A 191 -8.33 10.91 2.14
C LEU A 191 -8.34 12.43 1.91
N ALA A 192 -8.42 13.22 2.98
CA ALA A 192 -8.41 14.67 2.86
C ALA A 192 -7.07 15.19 2.36
N THR A 193 -5.94 14.53 2.65
CA THR A 193 -4.60 14.94 2.21
C THR A 193 -4.44 15.02 0.69
N SER A 194 -5.24 14.24 -0.06
CA SER A 194 -5.17 14.22 -1.53
C SER A 194 -6.16 15.16 -2.22
N ARG A 195 -7.02 15.89 -1.48
CA ARG A 195 -8.08 16.71 -2.10
C ARG A 195 -7.57 17.86 -2.95
N ASN A 196 -6.48 18.47 -2.54
CA ASN A 196 -5.89 19.64 -3.20
C ASN A 196 -4.67 19.27 -4.06
N VAL A 197 -4.41 17.99 -4.24
CA VAL A 197 -3.32 17.49 -5.07
C VAL A 197 -3.91 16.96 -6.37
N PRO A 198 -3.67 17.61 -7.52
CA PRO A 198 -4.22 17.16 -8.80
C PRO A 198 -3.84 15.72 -9.10
N LEU A 199 -4.76 14.96 -9.72
CA LEU A 199 -4.53 13.56 -10.09
C LEU A 199 -3.30 13.43 -10.99
N GLU A 200 -3.17 14.32 -11.95
CA GLU A 200 -2.10 14.36 -12.95
C GLU A 200 -0.71 14.43 -12.31
N TYR A 201 -0.61 15.04 -11.12
CA TYR A 201 0.65 15.16 -10.41
C TYR A 201 1.23 13.80 -10.02
N TRP A 202 0.42 12.90 -9.48
CA TRP A 202 0.90 11.62 -8.96
C TRP A 202 0.48 10.40 -9.80
N TRP A 203 -0.41 10.57 -10.80
CA TRP A 203 -1.01 9.47 -11.55
C TRP A 203 0.03 8.54 -12.17
N SER A 204 1.03 9.10 -12.84
CA SER A 204 2.03 8.34 -13.59
C SER A 204 3.14 7.73 -12.73
N ALA A 205 3.25 8.07 -11.44
CA ALA A 205 4.39 7.69 -10.59
C ALA A 205 5.76 8.12 -11.19
N GLY A 206 5.82 9.32 -11.76
CA GLY A 206 7.03 9.81 -12.44
C GLY A 206 7.46 8.88 -13.57
N THR A 207 8.70 8.38 -13.50
CA THR A 207 9.29 7.46 -14.50
C THR A 207 9.49 6.04 -13.98
N ALA A 208 9.09 5.75 -12.73
CA ALA A 208 9.30 4.44 -12.11
C ALA A 208 8.60 3.30 -12.88
N PRO A 209 9.22 2.11 -13.03
CA PRO A 209 8.53 0.93 -13.52
C PRO A 209 7.36 0.56 -12.61
N LEU A 210 6.21 0.18 -13.20
CA LEU A 210 4.98 -0.10 -12.47
C LEU A 210 4.53 -1.56 -12.61
N LEU A 211 4.18 -2.17 -11.48
CA LEU A 211 3.29 -3.31 -11.44
C LEU A 211 1.92 -2.84 -10.94
N VAL A 212 0.87 -3.13 -11.67
CA VAL A 212 -0.52 -2.87 -11.26
C VAL A 212 -1.24 -4.19 -11.11
N ILE A 213 -1.79 -4.45 -9.93
CA ILE A 213 -2.61 -5.64 -9.66
C ILE A 213 -4.01 -5.18 -9.30
N GLN A 214 -5.00 -5.58 -10.12
CA GLN A 214 -6.40 -5.21 -9.95
C GLN A 214 -7.27 -6.43 -9.67
N GLY A 215 -8.15 -6.31 -8.67
CA GLY A 215 -9.26 -7.24 -8.51
C GLY A 215 -10.37 -6.90 -9.51
N LEU A 216 -10.85 -7.88 -10.26
CA LEU A 216 -11.91 -7.63 -11.27
C LEU A 216 -13.26 -7.33 -10.63
N ASP A 217 -13.46 -7.71 -9.36
CA ASP A 217 -14.68 -7.44 -8.58
C ASP A 217 -14.53 -6.21 -7.66
N ASP A 218 -13.44 -5.41 -7.83
CA ASP A 218 -13.18 -4.23 -6.99
C ASP A 218 -14.08 -3.06 -7.39
N GLU A 219 -15.12 -2.80 -6.58
CA GLU A 219 -15.99 -1.62 -6.74
C GLU A 219 -15.41 -0.35 -6.10
N ALA A 220 -14.44 -0.47 -5.18
CA ALA A 220 -13.85 0.69 -4.50
C ALA A 220 -12.75 1.36 -5.33
N ALA A 221 -11.98 0.56 -6.06
CA ALA A 221 -11.00 1.02 -7.04
C ALA A 221 -11.19 0.23 -8.35
N PRO A 222 -12.16 0.64 -9.19
CA PRO A 222 -12.55 -0.12 -10.38
C PRO A 222 -11.34 -0.50 -11.25
N PRO A 223 -11.31 -1.75 -11.80
CA PRO A 223 -10.15 -2.28 -12.54
C PRO A 223 -9.79 -1.45 -13.77
N GLY A 224 -10.72 -0.69 -14.32
CA GLY A 224 -10.45 0.27 -15.39
C GLY A 224 -9.35 1.29 -15.07
N ASN A 225 -9.04 1.56 -13.78
CA ASN A 225 -7.91 2.40 -13.41
C ASN A 225 -6.57 1.76 -13.81
N GLY A 226 -6.40 0.46 -13.60
CA GLY A 226 -5.21 -0.28 -14.01
C GLY A 226 -5.07 -0.34 -15.53
N HIS A 227 -6.19 -0.57 -16.23
CA HIS A 227 -6.23 -0.58 -17.68
C HIS A 227 -5.85 0.79 -18.26
N ALA A 228 -6.37 1.88 -17.70
CA ALA A 228 -6.00 3.24 -18.12
C ALA A 228 -4.51 3.53 -17.88
N LEU A 229 -3.92 3.07 -16.76
CA LEU A 229 -2.48 3.18 -16.54
C LEU A 229 -1.69 2.43 -17.61
N ARG A 230 -2.08 1.20 -17.94
CA ARG A 230 -1.41 0.40 -18.98
C ARG A 230 -1.54 1.05 -20.35
N GLU A 231 -2.71 1.56 -20.69
CA GLU A 231 -2.97 2.25 -21.97
C GLU A 231 -2.12 3.52 -22.10
N GLN A 232 -2.09 4.36 -21.06
CA GLN A 232 -1.42 5.67 -21.10
C GLN A 232 0.09 5.57 -20.98
N LEU A 233 0.62 4.60 -20.23
CA LEU A 233 2.04 4.50 -19.88
C LEU A 233 2.77 3.36 -20.59
N GLY A 234 2.07 2.55 -21.38
CA GLY A 234 2.62 1.53 -22.24
C GLY A 234 3.41 0.45 -21.48
N GLU A 235 4.52 0.02 -22.04
CA GLU A 235 5.36 -1.09 -21.54
C GLU A 235 5.94 -0.84 -20.13
N ARG A 236 5.92 0.38 -19.65
CA ARG A 236 6.33 0.71 -18.29
C ARG A 236 5.42 0.09 -17.23
N VAL A 237 4.18 -0.26 -17.59
CA VAL A 237 3.20 -0.88 -16.71
C VAL A 237 3.06 -2.37 -16.99
N ARG A 238 3.38 -3.23 -16.04
CA ARG A 238 2.91 -4.61 -16.02
C ARG A 238 1.55 -4.65 -15.31
N LEU A 239 0.49 -5.04 -16.02
CA LEU A 239 -0.86 -5.18 -15.47
C LEU A 239 -1.17 -6.65 -15.21
N VAL A 240 -1.76 -6.93 -14.04
CA VAL A 240 -2.26 -8.24 -13.63
C VAL A 240 -3.70 -8.07 -13.13
N ASP A 241 -4.63 -8.68 -13.83
CA ASP A 241 -6.03 -8.76 -13.43
C ASP A 241 -6.28 -10.05 -12.65
N LEU A 242 -6.90 -9.95 -11.48
CA LEU A 242 -7.25 -11.06 -10.63
C LEU A 242 -8.77 -11.28 -10.65
N PRO A 243 -9.27 -12.31 -11.34
CA PRO A 243 -10.69 -12.66 -11.29
C PRO A 243 -11.06 -13.15 -9.88
N ARG A 244 -12.29 -12.89 -9.44
CA ARG A 244 -12.78 -13.25 -8.11
C ARG A 244 -11.94 -12.66 -6.98
N ALA A 245 -11.51 -11.41 -7.15
CA ALA A 245 -10.84 -10.60 -6.14
C ALA A 245 -11.47 -9.20 -6.15
N GLY A 246 -11.73 -8.66 -4.99
CA GLY A 246 -12.19 -7.29 -4.77
C GLY A 246 -11.05 -6.39 -4.32
N HIS A 247 -11.39 -5.42 -3.44
CA HIS A 247 -10.47 -4.38 -3.00
C HIS A 247 -9.32 -4.91 -2.12
N PHE A 248 -9.60 -5.91 -1.26
CA PHE A 248 -8.57 -6.51 -0.41
C PHE A 248 -7.91 -7.73 -1.08
N LEU A 249 -7.60 -7.60 -2.37
CA LEU A 249 -7.06 -8.64 -3.23
C LEU A 249 -5.86 -9.40 -2.62
N LEU A 250 -5.05 -8.75 -1.77
CA LEU A 250 -3.92 -9.38 -1.09
C LEU A 250 -4.34 -10.34 0.05
N LEU A 251 -5.57 -10.22 0.55
CA LEU A 251 -6.19 -11.16 1.49
C LEU A 251 -7.06 -12.19 0.77
N GLU A 252 -7.66 -11.81 -0.34
CA GLU A 252 -8.55 -12.65 -1.13
C GLU A 252 -7.78 -13.67 -1.98
N GLN A 253 -6.63 -13.26 -2.53
CA GLN A 253 -5.76 -14.09 -3.37
C GLN A 253 -4.27 -13.90 -3.04
N PRO A 254 -3.86 -14.19 -1.79
CA PRO A 254 -2.52 -13.87 -1.29
C PRO A 254 -1.39 -14.51 -2.09
N GLU A 255 -1.56 -15.76 -2.56
CA GLU A 255 -0.52 -16.46 -3.33
C GLU A 255 -0.33 -15.84 -4.72
N ALA A 256 -1.43 -15.44 -5.39
CA ALA A 256 -1.37 -14.82 -6.70
C ALA A 256 -0.70 -13.44 -6.62
N VAL A 257 -1.07 -12.64 -5.61
CA VAL A 257 -0.44 -11.34 -5.36
C VAL A 257 1.04 -11.50 -5.03
N ALA A 258 1.38 -12.39 -4.09
CA ALA A 258 2.76 -12.59 -3.68
C ALA A 258 3.65 -13.07 -4.84
N ARG A 259 3.14 -13.96 -5.69
CA ARG A 259 3.84 -14.41 -6.90
C ARG A 259 4.09 -13.25 -7.86
N ALA A 260 3.04 -12.49 -8.22
CA ALA A 260 3.16 -11.38 -9.17
C ALA A 260 4.14 -10.31 -8.67
N VAL A 261 4.09 -9.96 -7.37
CA VAL A 261 5.02 -9.02 -6.75
C VAL A 261 6.45 -9.58 -6.77
N SER A 262 6.65 -10.83 -6.33
CA SER A 262 7.99 -11.44 -6.27
C SER A 262 8.64 -11.55 -7.65
N GLU A 263 7.88 -11.92 -8.67
CA GLU A 263 8.36 -11.97 -10.06
C GLU A 263 8.77 -10.59 -10.57
N PHE A 264 7.96 -9.56 -10.29
CA PHE A 264 8.25 -8.20 -10.74
C PHE A 264 9.50 -7.64 -10.07
N LEU A 265 9.62 -7.79 -8.74
CA LEU A 265 10.78 -7.33 -8.00
C LEU A 265 12.04 -8.16 -8.31
N GLY A 266 11.88 -9.45 -8.62
CA GLY A 266 12.98 -10.35 -9.00
C GLY A 266 13.54 -10.07 -10.39
N ALA A 267 12.71 -9.62 -11.32
CA ALA A 267 13.13 -9.24 -12.67
C ALA A 267 14.06 -8.00 -12.67
N ASP A 268 13.97 -7.18 -11.63
CA ASP A 268 14.82 -5.98 -11.44
C ASP A 268 16.17 -6.31 -10.74
N LYS A 269 16.39 -7.56 -10.35
CA LYS A 269 17.72 -8.07 -9.95
C LYS A 269 18.56 -8.29 -11.20
N VAL A 270 19.09 -7.19 -11.77
CA VAL A 270 20.12 -7.30 -12.82
C VAL A 270 21.29 -8.06 -12.22
N PRO A 271 21.84 -9.10 -12.91
CA PRO A 271 23.06 -9.74 -12.46
C PRO A 271 24.18 -8.68 -12.43
N GLY A 272 24.77 -8.48 -11.26
CA GLY A 272 26.02 -7.71 -11.14
C GLY A 272 27.17 -8.45 -11.75
#